data_80e33b496294cfe456eee1657a3504ca
#
_entry.id   80e33b496294cfe456eee1657a3504ca
#
_cell.length_a   1.000
_cell.length_b   1.000
_cell.length_c   1.000
_cell.angle_alpha   90.00
_cell.angle_beta   90.00
_cell.angle_gamma   90.00
#
_symmetry.space_group_name_H-M   'P 1'
#
loop_
_entity.id
_entity.type
_entity.pdbx_description
1 polymer ?
#
loop_
_entity_poly.entity_id
_entity_poly.type
_entity_poly.pdbx_seq_one_letter_code
_entity_poly.pdbx_strand_id
1 'polypeptide(L)'
;LFITSKLPGRHHHYEKAVVTIEESLYRAQLNYFDLYLIHWPNPKQGLYVEAWQALIDAQKKGQIKSIGVSNFLPEHLEVLKKETGVMPVINQIELHPYFNQAEQRAYHQQHGILTMAWSPLGRARDVFQEPVLQQIAEQLGKSVAQIILKWQIQLGVIPIPKATSDHNQ
;
A
#
# COMPACT_ATOMS: atom_id res chain seq x y z
N LEU A 1 15.50 -6.67 -6.97
CA LEU A 1 14.47 -5.63 -7.02
C LEU A 1 13.19 -6.15 -6.37
N PHE A 2 12.53 -5.36 -5.51
CA PHE A 2 11.25 -5.70 -4.89
C PHE A 2 10.12 -5.14 -5.75
N ILE A 3 9.30 -6.01 -6.35
CA ILE A 3 8.29 -5.60 -7.34
C ILE A 3 6.90 -5.75 -6.75
N THR A 4 6.15 -4.65 -6.76
CA THR A 4 4.76 -4.59 -6.29
C THR A 4 3.80 -4.30 -7.45
N SER A 5 2.67 -5.01 -7.50
CA SER A 5 1.57 -4.72 -8.42
C SER A 5 0.22 -4.74 -7.69
N LYS A 6 -0.86 -4.38 -8.39
CA LYS A 6 -2.20 -4.26 -7.79
C LYS A 6 -3.28 -4.84 -8.70
N LEU A 7 -4.28 -5.47 -8.07
CA LEU A 7 -5.50 -5.90 -8.70
C LEU A 7 -6.49 -4.74 -8.82
N PRO A 8 -6.92 -4.35 -10.02
CA PRO A 8 -7.90 -3.28 -10.20
C PRO A 8 -9.30 -3.71 -9.76
N GLY A 9 -10.09 -2.76 -9.25
CA GLY A 9 -11.43 -3.02 -8.71
C GLY A 9 -12.45 -3.65 -9.68
N ARG A 10 -12.27 -3.44 -10.98
CA ARG A 10 -13.11 -4.07 -12.03
C ARG A 10 -12.88 -5.58 -12.21
N HIS A 11 -11.86 -6.14 -11.55
CA HIS A 11 -11.46 -7.54 -11.69
C HIS A 11 -11.53 -8.30 -10.35
N HIS A 12 -12.47 -7.95 -9.46
CA HIS A 12 -12.61 -8.56 -8.14
C HIS A 12 -13.29 -9.94 -8.15
N HIS A 13 -14.04 -10.31 -9.21
CA HIS A 13 -14.50 -11.68 -9.36
C HIS A 13 -13.32 -12.65 -9.37
N TYR A 14 -13.47 -13.80 -8.72
CA TYR A 14 -12.38 -14.75 -8.50
C TYR A 14 -11.64 -15.11 -9.80
N GLU A 15 -12.38 -15.58 -10.84
CA GLU A 15 -11.78 -15.99 -12.11
C GLU A 15 -11.08 -14.84 -12.84
N LYS A 16 -11.66 -13.63 -12.78
CA LYS A 16 -11.04 -12.45 -13.36
C LYS A 16 -9.78 -12.02 -12.62
N ALA A 17 -9.78 -12.16 -11.29
CA ALA A 17 -8.61 -11.86 -10.47
C ALA A 17 -7.46 -12.83 -10.81
N VAL A 18 -7.73 -14.13 -10.91
CA VAL A 18 -6.74 -15.14 -11.29
C VAL A 18 -6.12 -14.80 -12.65
N VAL A 19 -6.96 -14.59 -13.68
CA VAL A 19 -6.48 -14.23 -15.03
C VAL A 19 -5.67 -12.93 -15.00
N THR A 20 -6.11 -11.93 -14.25
CA THR A 20 -5.39 -10.64 -14.15
C THR A 20 -4.00 -10.78 -13.54
N ILE A 21 -3.85 -11.63 -12.52
CA ILE A 21 -2.54 -11.91 -11.90
C ILE A 21 -1.62 -12.58 -12.92
N GLU A 22 -2.10 -13.60 -13.63
CA GLU A 22 -1.34 -14.33 -14.64
C GLU A 22 -0.94 -13.42 -15.82
N GLU A 23 -1.86 -12.60 -16.33
CA GLU A 23 -1.55 -11.59 -17.35
C GLU A 23 -0.54 -10.55 -16.89
N SER A 24 -0.62 -10.13 -15.62
CA SER A 24 0.31 -9.16 -15.05
C SER A 24 1.73 -9.73 -14.99
N LEU A 25 1.88 -11.00 -14.60
CA LEU A 25 3.15 -11.71 -14.60
C LEU A 25 3.70 -11.86 -16.02
N TYR A 26 2.86 -12.28 -16.97
CA TYR A 26 3.24 -12.43 -18.37
C TYR A 26 3.74 -11.13 -18.98
N ARG A 27 3.00 -10.04 -18.79
CA ARG A 27 3.37 -8.70 -19.29
C ARG A 27 4.65 -8.16 -18.67
N ALA A 28 4.87 -8.44 -17.38
CA ALA A 28 6.07 -8.05 -16.67
C ALA A 28 7.27 -8.98 -16.95
N GLN A 29 7.07 -10.11 -17.64
CA GLN A 29 8.06 -11.18 -17.85
C GLN A 29 8.65 -11.68 -16.52
N LEU A 30 7.79 -11.86 -15.52
CA LEU A 30 8.15 -12.30 -14.18
C LEU A 30 7.52 -13.65 -13.85
N ASN A 31 8.21 -14.44 -13.04
CA ASN A 31 7.68 -15.66 -12.47
C ASN A 31 6.85 -15.44 -11.22
N TYR A 32 7.08 -14.32 -10.51
CA TYR A 32 6.33 -13.93 -9.31
C TYR A 32 6.42 -12.42 -9.06
N PHE A 33 5.47 -11.90 -8.29
CA PHE A 33 5.56 -10.59 -7.63
C PHE A 33 6.00 -10.75 -6.18
N ASP A 34 6.81 -9.83 -5.68
CA ASP A 34 7.18 -9.79 -4.25
C ASP A 34 5.98 -9.40 -3.39
N LEU A 35 5.15 -8.48 -3.87
CA LEU A 35 3.94 -8.03 -3.22
C LEU A 35 2.83 -7.78 -4.25
N TYR A 36 1.63 -8.25 -3.95
CA TYR A 36 0.45 -7.96 -4.77
C TYR A 36 -0.70 -7.47 -3.89
N LEU A 37 -1.33 -6.37 -4.26
CA LEU A 37 -2.35 -5.70 -3.46
C LEU A 37 -3.70 -5.68 -4.16
N ILE A 38 -4.81 -5.79 -3.41
CA ILE A 38 -6.10 -5.30 -3.88
C ILE A 38 -6.07 -3.77 -3.83
N HIS A 39 -6.34 -3.11 -4.96
CA HIS A 39 -6.15 -1.64 -5.10
C HIS A 39 -7.14 -0.82 -4.27
N TRP A 40 -8.41 -1.24 -4.21
CA TRP A 40 -9.49 -0.65 -3.43
C TRP A 40 -10.49 -1.74 -3.00
N PRO A 41 -11.15 -1.65 -1.84
CA PRO A 41 -12.12 -2.67 -1.41
C PRO A 41 -13.39 -2.68 -2.27
N ASN A 42 -13.82 -1.55 -2.81
CA ASN A 42 -15.10 -1.38 -3.54
C ASN A 42 -16.29 -2.06 -2.82
N PRO A 43 -16.58 -1.70 -1.56
CA PRO A 43 -17.50 -2.46 -0.70
C PRO A 43 -18.91 -2.57 -1.28
N LYS A 44 -19.35 -1.60 -2.09
CA LYS A 44 -20.66 -1.66 -2.77
C LYS A 44 -20.79 -2.82 -3.75
N GLN A 45 -19.69 -3.35 -4.28
CA GLN A 45 -19.68 -4.52 -5.15
C GLN A 45 -19.71 -5.83 -4.38
N GLY A 46 -19.26 -5.85 -3.11
CA GLY A 46 -19.24 -7.04 -2.27
C GLY A 46 -18.25 -8.12 -2.69
N LEU A 47 -17.31 -7.82 -3.59
CA LEU A 47 -16.46 -8.82 -4.27
C LEU A 47 -15.02 -8.89 -3.74
N TYR A 48 -14.63 -8.05 -2.78
CA TYR A 48 -13.24 -8.00 -2.33
C TYR A 48 -12.79 -9.26 -1.58
N VAL A 49 -13.74 -10.04 -1.03
CA VAL A 49 -13.43 -11.36 -0.43
C VAL A 49 -13.05 -12.37 -1.51
N GLU A 50 -13.77 -12.41 -2.64
CA GLU A 50 -13.40 -13.24 -3.79
C GLU A 50 -12.02 -12.87 -4.34
N ALA A 51 -11.77 -11.57 -4.49
CA ALA A 51 -10.47 -11.05 -4.90
C ALA A 51 -9.35 -11.48 -3.93
N TRP A 52 -9.62 -11.41 -2.63
CA TRP A 52 -8.67 -11.83 -1.60
C TRP A 52 -8.38 -13.33 -1.66
N GLN A 53 -9.40 -14.16 -1.87
CA GLN A 53 -9.23 -15.59 -2.04
C GLN A 53 -8.35 -15.91 -3.27
N ALA A 54 -8.52 -15.19 -4.37
CA ALA A 54 -7.67 -15.35 -5.55
C ALA A 54 -6.19 -15.00 -5.27
N LEU A 55 -5.93 -13.96 -4.46
CA LEU A 55 -4.56 -13.62 -4.03
C LEU A 55 -3.96 -14.71 -3.13
N ILE A 56 -4.75 -15.25 -2.19
CA ILE A 56 -4.32 -16.36 -1.32
C ILE A 56 -3.91 -17.58 -2.16
N ASP A 57 -4.71 -17.93 -3.16
CA ASP A 57 -4.43 -19.09 -3.99
C ASP A 57 -3.25 -18.86 -4.95
N ALA A 58 -3.10 -17.65 -5.46
CA ALA A 58 -1.91 -17.24 -6.23
C ALA A 58 -0.62 -17.26 -5.37
N GLN A 59 -0.72 -16.90 -4.08
CA GLN A 59 0.38 -17.03 -3.15
C GLN A 59 0.78 -18.50 -2.93
N LYS A 60 -0.20 -19.39 -2.71
CA LYS A 60 0.06 -20.85 -2.58
C LYS A 60 0.72 -21.45 -3.83
N LYS A 61 0.37 -20.93 -5.01
CA LYS A 61 0.99 -21.32 -6.30
C LYS A 61 2.40 -20.72 -6.49
N GLY A 62 2.86 -19.85 -5.61
CA GLY A 62 4.17 -19.19 -5.72
C GLY A 62 4.22 -18.01 -6.72
N GLN A 63 3.09 -17.61 -7.27
CA GLN A 63 2.96 -16.47 -8.19
C GLN A 63 3.10 -15.12 -7.47
N ILE A 64 2.84 -15.09 -6.15
CA ILE A 64 2.96 -13.93 -5.27
C ILE A 64 3.67 -14.38 -4.00
N LYS A 65 4.66 -13.61 -3.53
CA LYS A 65 5.35 -13.89 -2.27
C LYS A 65 4.59 -13.35 -1.05
N SER A 66 4.11 -12.12 -1.15
CA SER A 66 3.35 -11.45 -0.08
C SER A 66 2.07 -10.84 -0.64
N ILE A 67 0.97 -11.01 0.08
CA ILE A 67 -0.33 -10.46 -0.30
C ILE A 67 -0.78 -9.38 0.66
N GLY A 68 -1.35 -8.32 0.12
CA GLY A 68 -1.81 -7.18 0.89
C GLY A 68 -2.99 -6.48 0.23
N VAL A 69 -3.34 -5.36 0.81
CA VAL A 69 -4.48 -4.56 0.37
C VAL A 69 -4.10 -3.07 0.30
N SER A 70 -4.95 -2.28 -0.32
CA SER A 70 -4.82 -0.83 -0.36
C SER A 70 -6.17 -0.17 -0.11
N ASN A 71 -6.17 0.87 0.73
CA ASN A 71 -7.36 1.66 1.09
C ASN A 71 -8.47 0.88 1.81
N PHE A 72 -8.12 -0.17 2.53
CA PHE A 72 -9.04 -0.94 3.36
C PHE A 72 -9.17 -0.27 4.71
N LEU A 73 -10.42 -0.14 5.19
CA LEU A 73 -10.74 0.28 6.55
C LEU A 73 -10.74 -0.93 7.50
N PRO A 74 -10.68 -0.72 8.83
CA PRO A 74 -10.71 -1.83 9.80
C PRO A 74 -11.87 -2.82 9.58
N GLU A 75 -13.07 -2.33 9.31
CA GLU A 75 -14.23 -3.19 9.04
C GLU A 75 -14.03 -4.11 7.83
N HIS A 76 -13.35 -3.65 6.77
CA HIS A 76 -13.06 -4.48 5.60
C HIS A 76 -12.02 -5.57 5.95
N LEU A 77 -11.03 -5.24 6.78
CA LEU A 77 -9.99 -6.17 7.22
C LEU A 77 -10.56 -7.27 8.12
N GLU A 78 -11.50 -6.92 9.01
CA GLU A 78 -12.20 -7.89 9.85
C GLU A 78 -13.04 -8.87 9.02
N VAL A 79 -13.67 -8.41 7.94
CA VAL A 79 -14.39 -9.28 7.02
C VAL A 79 -13.43 -10.25 6.34
N LEU A 80 -12.27 -9.79 5.83
CA LEU A 80 -11.26 -10.69 5.24
C LEU A 80 -10.83 -11.77 6.22
N LYS A 81 -10.54 -11.40 7.46
CA LYS A 81 -10.14 -12.34 8.52
C LYS A 81 -11.24 -13.36 8.82
N LYS A 82 -12.48 -12.89 8.96
CA LYS A 82 -13.62 -13.74 9.27
C LYS A 82 -13.90 -14.76 8.16
N GLU A 83 -13.90 -14.31 6.90
CA GLU A 83 -14.33 -15.14 5.77
C GLU A 83 -13.19 -16.07 5.24
N THR A 84 -11.92 -15.67 5.40
CA THR A 84 -10.80 -16.43 4.82
C THR A 84 -9.78 -16.94 5.86
N GLY A 85 -9.83 -16.42 7.07
CA GLY A 85 -8.82 -16.72 8.11
C GLY A 85 -7.46 -16.03 7.88
N VAL A 86 -7.27 -15.32 6.76
CA VAL A 86 -5.99 -14.72 6.36
C VAL A 86 -6.06 -13.20 6.41
N MET A 87 -5.15 -12.60 7.18
CA MET A 87 -4.96 -11.15 7.21
C MET A 87 -3.92 -10.71 6.19
N PRO A 88 -4.06 -9.51 5.60
CA PRO A 88 -3.03 -8.94 4.75
C PRO A 88 -1.77 -8.60 5.56
N VAL A 89 -0.60 -8.78 4.96
CA VAL A 89 0.68 -8.38 5.60
C VAL A 89 0.88 -6.88 5.60
N ILE A 90 0.19 -6.17 4.70
CA ILE A 90 0.34 -4.73 4.51
C ILE A 90 -0.98 -4.11 4.04
N ASN A 91 -1.25 -2.89 4.50
CA ASN A 91 -2.31 -2.03 3.96
C ASN A 91 -1.67 -0.72 3.47
N GLN A 92 -1.80 -0.43 2.18
CA GLN A 92 -1.29 0.78 1.56
C GLN A 92 -2.39 1.86 1.58
N ILE A 93 -2.19 2.93 2.34
CA ILE A 93 -3.17 4.00 2.57
C ILE A 93 -2.61 5.36 2.22
N GLU A 94 -3.45 6.36 1.98
CA GLU A 94 -3.02 7.75 1.92
C GLU A 94 -2.46 8.17 3.27
N LEU A 95 -1.21 8.66 3.30
CA LEU A 95 -0.61 9.14 4.52
C LEU A 95 0.44 10.20 4.23
N HIS A 96 0.28 11.38 4.83
CA HIS A 96 1.16 12.55 4.71
C HIS A 96 0.93 13.48 5.92
N PRO A 97 1.68 14.58 6.10
CA PRO A 97 1.56 15.43 7.28
C PRO A 97 0.15 15.96 7.58
N TYR A 98 -0.66 16.24 6.56
CA TYR A 98 -2.05 16.67 6.74
C TYR A 98 -3.04 15.54 6.98
N PHE A 99 -2.62 14.28 6.79
CA PHE A 99 -3.46 13.10 6.96
C PHE A 99 -2.65 11.95 7.52
N ASN A 100 -2.37 11.99 8.82
CA ASN A 100 -1.43 11.07 9.47
C ASN A 100 -1.99 9.69 9.82
N GLN A 101 -3.33 9.49 9.70
CA GLN A 101 -4.01 8.20 9.89
C GLN A 101 -3.67 7.50 11.23
N ALA A 102 -3.58 8.25 12.33
CA ALA A 102 -3.10 7.72 13.60
C ALA A 102 -3.92 6.50 14.10
N GLU A 103 -5.24 6.57 14.01
CA GLU A 103 -6.15 5.49 14.46
C GLU A 103 -5.97 4.24 13.59
N GLN A 104 -5.92 4.41 12.27
CA GLN A 104 -5.75 3.28 11.36
C GLN A 104 -4.36 2.64 11.50
N ARG A 105 -3.30 3.44 11.72
CA ARG A 105 -1.96 2.93 12.01
C ARG A 105 -1.93 2.14 13.32
N ALA A 106 -2.61 2.62 14.36
CA ALA A 106 -2.73 1.89 15.63
C ALA A 106 -3.44 0.54 15.44
N TYR A 107 -4.53 0.51 14.68
CA TYR A 107 -5.21 -0.73 14.32
C TYR A 107 -4.28 -1.68 13.56
N HIS A 108 -3.54 -1.20 12.55
CA HIS A 108 -2.58 -2.01 11.83
C HIS A 108 -1.52 -2.63 12.75
N GLN A 109 -0.95 -1.82 13.64
CA GLN A 109 0.06 -2.28 14.60
C GLN A 109 -0.47 -3.38 15.52
N GLN A 110 -1.70 -3.23 16.03
CA GLN A 110 -2.35 -4.24 16.90
C GLN A 110 -2.57 -5.57 16.17
N HIS A 111 -2.75 -5.55 14.85
CA HIS A 111 -3.04 -6.73 14.04
C HIS A 111 -1.83 -7.25 13.26
N GLY A 112 -0.64 -6.71 13.48
CA GLY A 112 0.58 -7.13 12.78
C GLY A 112 0.60 -6.77 11.29
N ILE A 113 -0.16 -5.75 10.88
CA ILE A 113 -0.24 -5.25 9.51
C ILE A 113 0.74 -4.10 9.34
N LEU A 114 1.59 -4.15 8.32
CA LEU A 114 2.45 -3.03 7.97
C LEU A 114 1.65 -1.91 7.31
N THR A 115 1.99 -0.67 7.62
CA THR A 115 1.42 0.50 6.95
C THR A 115 2.35 0.98 5.85
N MET A 116 1.84 1.10 4.62
CA MET A 116 2.54 1.72 3.50
C MET A 116 1.82 3.01 3.11
N ALA A 117 2.57 4.07 2.81
CA ALA A 117 2.00 5.38 2.49
C ALA A 117 2.05 5.67 0.99
N TRP A 118 0.87 5.78 0.35
CA TRP A 118 0.81 6.42 -0.95
C TRP A 118 0.60 7.93 -0.81
N SER A 119 1.03 8.70 -1.82
CA SER A 119 1.12 10.18 -1.76
C SER A 119 1.84 10.69 -0.49
N PRO A 120 3.00 10.12 -0.12
CA PRO A 120 3.66 10.45 1.15
C PRO A 120 4.03 11.93 1.26
N LEU A 121 4.18 12.62 0.15
CA LEU A 121 4.51 14.05 0.06
C LEU A 121 3.28 14.94 -0.17
N GLY A 122 2.05 14.46 0.11
CA GLY A 122 0.82 15.25 -0.01
C GLY A 122 0.62 15.86 -1.40
N ARG A 123 1.05 15.17 -2.46
CA ARG A 123 1.09 15.67 -3.84
C ARG A 123 1.95 16.93 -4.03
N ALA A 124 2.88 17.19 -3.09
CA ALA A 124 3.93 18.20 -3.15
C ALA A 124 3.47 19.65 -3.39
N ARG A 125 2.26 20.02 -2.99
CA ARG A 125 1.77 21.39 -3.17
C ARG A 125 2.00 22.24 -1.92
N ASP A 126 1.06 22.27 -1.02
CA ASP A 126 1.10 23.18 0.15
C ASP A 126 2.02 22.68 1.26
N VAL A 127 2.21 21.38 1.39
CA VAL A 127 3.03 20.78 2.44
C VAL A 127 4.50 21.24 2.41
N PHE A 128 5.04 21.58 1.24
CA PHE A 128 6.41 22.10 1.11
C PHE A 128 6.55 23.56 1.59
N GLN A 129 5.43 24.26 1.74
CA GLN A 129 5.39 25.64 2.21
C GLN A 129 5.13 25.75 3.73
N GLU A 130 4.96 24.59 4.40
CA GLU A 130 4.75 24.56 5.85
C GLU A 130 5.97 25.11 6.61
N PRO A 131 5.81 26.22 7.37
CA PRO A 131 6.94 26.88 8.03
C PRO A 131 7.71 25.96 8.97
N VAL A 132 7.01 25.09 9.69
CA VAL A 132 7.65 24.12 10.62
C VAL A 132 8.53 23.14 9.87
N LEU A 133 8.08 22.63 8.72
CA LEU A 133 8.87 21.71 7.90
C LEU A 133 10.08 22.37 7.27
N GLN A 134 9.91 23.62 6.81
CA GLN A 134 11.01 24.42 6.26
C GLN A 134 12.08 24.73 7.34
N GLN A 135 11.67 25.09 8.55
CA GLN A 135 12.57 25.35 9.67
C GLN A 135 13.38 24.08 10.03
N ILE A 136 12.72 22.92 10.12
CA ILE A 136 13.41 21.65 10.41
C ILE A 136 14.38 21.30 9.26
N ALA A 137 13.95 21.48 8.02
CA ALA A 137 14.76 21.22 6.84
C ALA A 137 16.04 22.07 6.83
N GLU A 138 15.93 23.38 7.13
CA GLU A 138 17.06 24.30 7.24
C GLU A 138 18.00 23.90 8.38
N GLN A 139 17.47 23.63 9.58
CA GLN A 139 18.26 23.22 10.75
C GLN A 139 19.08 21.95 10.51
N LEU A 140 18.53 21.00 9.73
CA LEU A 140 19.15 19.71 9.46
C LEU A 140 19.92 19.66 8.13
N GLY A 141 19.92 20.74 7.34
CA GLY A 141 20.52 20.77 6.00
C GLY A 141 19.93 19.72 5.06
N LYS A 142 18.60 19.51 5.12
CA LYS A 142 17.87 18.52 4.32
C LYS A 142 16.74 19.18 3.56
N SER A 143 16.23 18.51 2.50
CA SER A 143 15.02 18.97 1.83
C SER A 143 13.75 18.69 2.66
N VAL A 144 12.69 19.45 2.47
CA VAL A 144 11.38 19.18 3.09
C VAL A 144 10.88 17.79 2.78
N ALA A 145 11.11 17.31 1.54
CA ALA A 145 10.77 15.93 1.17
C ALA A 145 11.48 14.90 2.05
N GLN A 146 12.80 15.06 2.27
CA GLN A 146 13.58 14.17 3.14
C GLN A 146 13.08 14.20 4.60
N ILE A 147 12.68 15.36 5.10
CA ILE A 147 12.09 15.49 6.45
C ILE A 147 10.78 14.70 6.54
N ILE A 148 9.87 14.86 5.58
CA ILE A 148 8.58 14.15 5.58
C ILE A 148 8.79 12.63 5.48
N LEU A 149 9.65 12.18 4.57
CA LEU A 149 9.92 10.74 4.43
C LEU A 149 10.56 10.15 5.68
N LYS A 150 11.51 10.87 6.31
CA LYS A 150 12.11 10.44 7.57
C LYS A 150 11.11 10.36 8.70
N TRP A 151 10.19 11.33 8.81
CA TRP A 151 9.10 11.30 9.78
C TRP A 151 8.22 10.05 9.61
N GLN A 152 7.82 9.71 8.38
CA GLN A 152 7.04 8.50 8.13
C GLN A 152 7.78 7.22 8.54
N ILE A 153 9.07 7.13 8.23
CA ILE A 153 9.91 6.00 8.66
C ILE A 153 9.96 5.90 10.19
N GLN A 154 10.08 7.02 10.89
CA GLN A 154 10.05 7.06 12.36
C GLN A 154 8.70 6.61 12.95
N LEU A 155 7.60 6.79 12.20
CA LEU A 155 6.28 6.27 12.56
C LEU A 155 6.10 4.76 12.25
N GLY A 156 7.13 4.08 11.72
CA GLY A 156 7.03 2.69 11.26
C GLY A 156 6.28 2.52 9.94
N VAL A 157 6.13 3.60 9.16
CA VAL A 157 5.43 3.61 7.88
C VAL A 157 6.43 3.46 6.74
N ILE A 158 6.06 2.72 5.71
CA ILE A 158 6.85 2.53 4.48
C ILE A 158 6.37 3.55 3.44
N PRO A 159 7.07 4.67 3.21
CA PRO A 159 6.68 5.64 2.20
C PRO A 159 7.06 5.16 0.79
N ILE A 160 6.17 5.43 -0.19
CA ILE A 160 6.42 5.14 -1.61
C ILE A 160 6.37 6.43 -2.44
N PRO A 161 7.39 7.30 -2.33
CA PRO A 161 7.45 8.50 -3.14
C PRO A 161 7.65 8.16 -4.62
N LYS A 162 7.09 8.98 -5.51
CA LYS A 162 7.42 8.92 -6.94
C LYS A 162 8.77 9.61 -7.16
N ALA A 163 9.72 8.92 -7.75
CA ALA A 163 10.99 9.48 -8.20
C ALA A 163 11.11 9.31 -9.73
N THR A 164 11.39 10.40 -10.43
CA THR A 164 11.47 10.42 -11.92
C THR A 164 12.77 10.99 -12.44
N SER A 165 13.63 11.50 -11.57
CA SER A 165 14.97 11.99 -11.92
C SER A 165 16.04 11.16 -11.21
N ASP A 166 17.21 11.02 -11.84
CA ASP A 166 18.36 10.30 -11.26
C ASP A 166 18.78 10.87 -9.91
N HIS A 167 18.59 12.19 -9.70
CA HIS A 167 18.90 12.84 -8.42
C HIS A 167 17.97 12.40 -7.26
N ASN A 168 16.76 11.93 -7.58
CA ASN A 168 15.75 11.54 -6.59
C ASN A 168 15.60 10.00 -6.47
N GLN A 169 16.36 9.24 -7.23
CA GLN A 169 16.44 7.78 -7.16
C GLN A 169 17.57 7.34 -6.24
#